data_47057f1c4f92c3ef1de8a0158b0b5843
#
_entry.id   47057f1c4f92c3ef1de8a0158b0b5843
#
_cell.length_a   1.000
_cell.length_b   1.000
_cell.length_c   1.000
_cell.angle_alpha   90.00
_cell.angle_beta   90.00
_cell.angle_gamma   90.00
#
_symmetry.space_group_name_H-M   'P 1'
#
loop_
_entity.id
_entity.type
_entity.pdbx_description
1 polymer ?
#
loop_
_entity_poly.entity_id
_entity_poly.type
_entity_poly.pdbx_seq_one_letter_code
_entity_poly.pdbx_strand_id
1 'polypeptide(L)'
;MSVLVMPASVRASMASVEQAAENVEVHFLVRTAVFYLIGKITEADLKPRAKDAQVPLPTFTEAIDCLSWVLCEAVRCHCSVDQFREFIAGVDFLNTPKVLQIYADSIETIRKCLIKVSPTSDHFVSLD
;
A
#
# COMPACT_ATOMS: atom_id res chain seq x y z
N MET A 1 -20.86 -12.75 -3.17
CA MET A 1 -19.44 -12.61 -2.82
C MET A 1 -18.87 -11.37 -3.49
N SER A 2 -18.29 -10.51 -2.70
CA SER A 2 -17.69 -9.32 -3.28
C SER A 2 -16.25 -9.62 -3.73
N VAL A 3 -15.92 -9.13 -4.91
CA VAL A 3 -14.56 -9.23 -5.43
C VAL A 3 -13.95 -7.86 -5.37
N LEU A 4 -12.80 -7.76 -4.72
CA LEU A 4 -12.09 -6.49 -4.65
C LEU A 4 -11.47 -6.23 -6.02
N VAL A 5 -11.81 -5.09 -6.60
CA VAL A 5 -11.35 -4.72 -7.94
C VAL A 5 -10.55 -3.43 -7.84
N MET A 6 -9.41 -3.41 -8.52
CA MET A 6 -8.55 -2.23 -8.54
C MET A 6 -9.14 -1.20 -9.53
N PRO A 7 -9.44 0.03 -9.07
CA PRO A 7 -9.97 1.06 -9.98
C PRO A 7 -8.98 1.41 -11.09
N ALA A 8 -9.49 1.96 -12.18
CA ALA A 8 -8.67 2.35 -13.32
C ALA A 8 -7.61 3.37 -12.94
N SER A 9 -7.95 4.31 -12.04
CA SER A 9 -7.00 5.33 -11.59
C SER A 9 -5.82 4.70 -10.85
N VAL A 10 -6.09 3.68 -10.04
CA VAL A 10 -5.04 2.97 -9.30
C VAL A 10 -4.19 2.14 -10.26
N ARG A 11 -4.83 1.50 -11.25
CA ARG A 11 -4.09 0.75 -12.26
C ARG A 11 -3.16 1.67 -13.05
N ALA A 12 -3.62 2.87 -13.36
CA ALA A 12 -2.80 3.86 -14.06
C ALA A 12 -1.59 4.25 -13.20
N SER A 13 -1.80 4.45 -11.90
CA SER A 13 -0.71 4.79 -10.97
C SER A 13 0.26 3.63 -10.77
N MET A 14 -0.15 2.42 -11.08
CA MET A 14 0.71 1.25 -10.95
C MET A 14 1.93 1.34 -11.87
N ALA A 15 1.84 2.13 -12.94
CA ALA A 15 2.99 2.39 -13.81
C ALA A 15 4.14 3.04 -13.04
N SER A 16 3.83 3.89 -12.06
CA SER A 16 4.86 4.51 -11.22
C SER A 16 5.51 3.48 -10.31
N VAL A 17 4.73 2.50 -9.82
CA VAL A 17 5.28 1.40 -9.03
C VAL A 17 6.24 0.58 -9.88
N GLU A 18 5.83 0.25 -11.10
CA GLU A 18 6.67 -0.52 -12.01
C GLU A 18 7.96 0.22 -12.33
N GLN A 19 7.87 1.52 -12.57
CA GLN A 19 9.03 2.34 -12.88
C GLN A 19 9.99 2.39 -11.69
N ALA A 20 9.46 2.57 -10.48
CA ALA A 20 10.29 2.58 -9.27
C ALA A 20 10.93 1.21 -9.04
N ALA A 21 10.23 0.15 -9.40
CA ALA A 21 10.73 -1.22 -9.22
C ALA A 21 11.90 -1.55 -10.15
N GLU A 22 12.16 -0.71 -11.14
CA GLU A 22 13.35 -0.88 -11.99
C GLU A 22 14.64 -0.56 -11.22
N ASN A 23 14.54 0.27 -10.19
CA ASN A 23 15.71 0.71 -9.42
C ASN A 23 15.81 0.05 -8.06
N VAL A 24 14.68 -0.37 -7.48
CA VAL A 24 14.64 -1.03 -6.17
C VAL A 24 13.69 -2.21 -6.24
N GLU A 25 13.87 -3.16 -5.34
CA GLU A 25 12.99 -4.32 -5.32
C GLU A 25 11.59 -3.90 -4.87
N VAL A 26 10.57 -4.50 -5.49
CA VAL A 26 9.19 -4.14 -5.23
C VAL A 26 8.80 -4.36 -3.76
N HIS A 27 9.37 -5.38 -3.11
CA HIS A 27 9.03 -5.61 -1.71
C HIS A 27 9.52 -4.46 -0.81
N PHE A 28 10.60 -3.78 -1.19
CA PHE A 28 11.04 -2.60 -0.48
C PHE A 28 10.00 -1.48 -0.57
N LEU A 29 9.43 -1.30 -1.76
CA LEU A 29 8.38 -0.30 -1.97
C LEU A 29 7.13 -0.63 -1.13
N VAL A 30 6.74 -1.90 -1.10
CA VAL A 30 5.59 -2.33 -0.32
C VAL A 30 5.84 -2.11 1.18
N ARG A 31 7.03 -2.43 1.66
CA ARG A 31 7.38 -2.21 3.07
C ARG A 31 7.34 -0.72 3.41
N THR A 32 7.85 0.13 2.51
CA THR A 32 7.81 1.57 2.70
C THR A 32 6.35 2.05 2.80
N ALA A 33 5.48 1.51 1.94
CA ALA A 33 4.07 1.85 1.98
C ALA A 33 3.42 1.45 3.30
N VAL A 34 3.78 0.31 3.85
CA VAL A 34 3.28 -0.13 5.16
C VAL A 34 3.70 0.89 6.24
N PHE A 35 4.98 1.27 6.27
CA PHE A 35 5.47 2.23 7.25
C PHE A 35 4.76 3.57 7.12
N TYR A 36 4.48 3.98 5.90
CA TYR A 36 3.76 5.22 5.63
C TYR A 36 2.32 5.12 6.15
N LEU A 37 1.65 4.00 5.88
CA LEU A 37 0.27 3.78 6.33
C LEU A 37 0.15 3.79 7.85
N ILE A 38 1.09 3.18 8.55
CA ILE A 38 1.00 3.07 10.00
C ILE A 38 1.62 4.25 10.72
N GLY A 39 2.06 5.27 9.98
CA GLY A 39 2.54 6.51 10.56
C GLY A 39 3.96 6.48 11.07
N LYS A 40 4.74 5.46 10.74
CA LYS A 40 6.13 5.40 11.15
C LYS A 40 7.02 6.32 10.34
N ILE A 41 6.59 6.64 9.12
CA ILE A 41 7.26 7.64 8.30
C ILE A 41 6.22 8.61 7.76
N THR A 42 6.66 9.83 7.44
CA THR A 42 5.79 10.88 6.92
C THR A 42 6.12 11.13 5.46
N GLU A 43 5.32 11.99 4.83
CA GLU A 43 5.58 12.40 3.46
C GLU A 43 6.98 12.99 3.30
N ALA A 44 7.43 13.76 4.30
CA ALA A 44 8.76 14.35 4.29
C ALA A 44 9.86 13.29 4.26
N ASP A 45 9.60 12.13 4.86
CA ASP A 45 10.58 11.04 4.90
C ASP A 45 10.72 10.33 3.55
N LEU A 46 9.76 10.52 2.65
CA LEU A 46 9.82 9.89 1.33
C LEU A 46 10.91 10.50 0.45
N LYS A 47 11.21 11.78 0.65
CA LYS A 47 12.20 12.47 -0.17
C LYS A 47 13.60 11.83 -0.10
N PRO A 48 14.18 11.60 1.09
CA PRO A 48 15.49 10.94 1.16
C PRO A 48 15.43 9.50 0.67
N ARG A 49 14.31 8.82 0.87
CA ARG A 49 14.17 7.44 0.40
C ARG A 49 14.14 7.37 -1.12
N ALA A 50 13.45 8.32 -1.76
CA ALA A 50 13.40 8.41 -3.22
C ALA A 50 14.80 8.67 -3.77
N LYS A 51 15.54 9.56 -3.13
CA LYS A 51 16.91 9.89 -3.54
C LYS A 51 17.81 8.67 -3.44
N ASP A 52 17.74 7.94 -2.32
CA ASP A 52 18.54 6.74 -2.13
C ASP A 52 18.20 5.66 -3.16
N ALA A 53 16.94 5.58 -3.56
CA ALA A 53 16.47 4.61 -4.55
C ALA A 53 16.75 5.06 -5.97
N GLN A 54 17.19 6.33 -6.15
CA GLN A 54 17.42 6.92 -7.46
C GLN A 54 16.15 6.95 -8.31
N VAL A 55 15.03 7.23 -7.65
CA VAL A 55 13.72 7.37 -8.29
C VAL A 55 13.28 8.81 -8.15
N PRO A 56 12.75 9.44 -9.21
CA PRO A 56 12.23 10.81 -9.10
C PRO A 56 11.17 10.88 -7.99
N LEU A 57 11.21 11.95 -7.21
CA LEU A 57 10.30 12.09 -6.07
C LEU A 57 8.83 11.96 -6.46
N PRO A 58 8.34 12.62 -7.53
CA PRO A 58 6.93 12.45 -7.91
C PRO A 58 6.57 10.99 -8.21
N THR A 59 7.45 10.28 -8.90
CA THR A 59 7.23 8.87 -9.22
C THR A 59 7.22 8.02 -7.96
N PHE A 60 8.17 8.26 -7.08
CA PHE A 60 8.26 7.51 -5.81
C PHE A 60 7.02 7.76 -4.94
N THR A 61 6.62 9.02 -4.81
CA THR A 61 5.45 9.39 -4.00
C THR A 61 4.19 8.74 -4.55
N GLU A 62 4.00 8.79 -5.88
CA GLU A 62 2.84 8.17 -6.50
C GLU A 62 2.85 6.66 -6.30
N ALA A 63 4.02 6.03 -6.40
CA ALA A 63 4.15 4.59 -6.18
C ALA A 63 3.76 4.21 -4.75
N ILE A 64 4.24 4.97 -3.77
CA ILE A 64 3.93 4.69 -2.37
C ILE A 64 2.46 4.94 -2.07
N ASP A 65 1.87 6.01 -2.61
CA ASP A 65 0.45 6.27 -2.44
C ASP A 65 -0.40 5.16 -3.04
N CYS A 66 -0.02 4.68 -4.22
CA CYS A 66 -0.72 3.60 -4.91
C CYS A 66 -0.70 2.32 -4.08
N LEU A 67 0.48 1.93 -3.61
CA LEU A 67 0.62 0.72 -2.79
C LEU A 67 -0.09 0.86 -1.45
N SER A 68 -0.06 2.06 -0.86
CA SER A 68 -0.77 2.32 0.39
C SER A 68 -2.27 2.12 0.20
N TRP A 69 -2.82 2.61 -0.92
CA TRP A 69 -4.24 2.41 -1.22
C TRP A 69 -4.57 0.92 -1.35
N VAL A 70 -3.74 0.18 -2.08
CA VAL A 70 -3.97 -1.25 -2.30
C VAL A 70 -3.97 -2.00 -0.98
N LEU A 71 -2.98 -1.73 -0.13
CA LEU A 71 -2.88 -2.39 1.17
C LEU A 71 -4.05 -2.01 2.08
N CYS A 72 -4.40 -0.73 2.10
CA CYS A 72 -5.49 -0.22 2.94
C CYS A 72 -6.81 -0.86 2.53
N GLU A 73 -7.11 -0.91 1.23
CA GLU A 73 -8.35 -1.50 0.74
C GLU A 73 -8.42 -2.99 1.06
N ALA A 74 -7.32 -3.70 0.86
CA ALA A 74 -7.28 -5.14 1.13
C ALA A 74 -7.56 -5.41 2.61
N VAL A 75 -6.96 -4.65 3.50
CA VAL A 75 -7.18 -4.84 4.94
C VAL A 75 -8.60 -4.44 5.33
N ARG A 76 -9.11 -3.33 4.77
CA ARG A 76 -10.49 -2.90 5.05
C ARG A 76 -11.51 -3.95 4.62
N CYS A 77 -11.24 -4.64 3.53
CA CYS A 77 -12.12 -5.68 3.00
C CYS A 77 -11.84 -7.05 3.61
N HIS A 78 -10.97 -7.11 4.61
CA HIS A 78 -10.63 -8.34 5.34
C HIS A 78 -10.08 -9.42 4.40
N CYS A 79 -9.28 -9.03 3.41
CA CYS A 79 -8.69 -10.00 2.49
C CYS A 79 -7.68 -10.87 3.20
N SER A 80 -7.80 -12.18 3.01
CA SER A 80 -6.77 -13.13 3.41
C SER A 80 -5.58 -12.97 2.45
N VAL A 81 -4.47 -13.65 2.74
CA VAL A 81 -3.30 -13.62 1.86
C VAL A 81 -3.69 -14.15 0.47
N ASP A 82 -4.50 -15.20 0.41
CA ASP A 82 -4.94 -15.75 -0.88
C ASP A 82 -5.80 -14.76 -1.65
N GLN A 83 -6.70 -14.07 -0.96
CA GLN A 83 -7.55 -13.04 -1.59
C GLN A 83 -6.72 -11.86 -2.04
N PHE A 84 -5.73 -11.46 -1.27
CA PHE A 84 -4.82 -10.39 -1.66
C PHE A 84 -4.04 -10.79 -2.91
N ARG A 85 -3.58 -12.03 -2.97
CA ARG A 85 -2.88 -12.54 -4.16
C ARG A 85 -3.77 -12.42 -5.40
N GLU A 86 -5.05 -12.77 -5.27
CA GLU A 86 -5.99 -12.65 -6.38
C GLU A 86 -6.23 -11.21 -6.76
N PHE A 87 -6.29 -10.31 -5.78
CA PHE A 87 -6.49 -8.90 -6.02
C PHE A 87 -5.36 -8.30 -6.86
N ILE A 88 -4.12 -8.73 -6.60
CA ILE A 88 -2.95 -8.22 -7.33
C ILE A 88 -2.53 -9.13 -8.47
N ALA A 89 -3.34 -10.14 -8.81
CA ALA A 89 -2.95 -11.14 -9.83
C ALA A 89 -2.71 -10.50 -11.20
N GLY A 90 -3.36 -9.38 -11.49
CA GLY A 90 -3.15 -8.66 -12.75
C GLY A 90 -1.86 -7.84 -12.79
N VAL A 91 -1.13 -7.81 -11.67
CA VAL A 91 0.11 -7.02 -11.56
C VAL A 91 1.23 -7.97 -11.18
N ASP A 92 1.84 -8.58 -12.19
CA ASP A 92 2.79 -9.68 -12.02
C ASP A 92 3.95 -9.34 -11.09
N PHE A 93 4.48 -8.10 -11.21
CA PHE A 93 5.65 -7.73 -10.41
C PHE A 93 5.34 -7.61 -8.91
N LEU A 94 4.07 -7.48 -8.53
CA LEU A 94 3.66 -7.48 -7.13
C LEU A 94 3.43 -8.89 -6.58
N ASN A 95 3.15 -9.84 -7.45
CA ASN A 95 2.78 -11.19 -7.01
C ASN A 95 4.02 -12.02 -6.72
N THR A 96 4.73 -11.66 -5.65
CA THR A 96 5.94 -12.35 -5.21
C THR A 96 5.76 -12.83 -3.77
N PRO A 97 6.47 -13.90 -3.38
CA PRO A 97 6.39 -14.40 -2.00
C PRO A 97 6.73 -13.34 -0.96
N LYS A 98 7.71 -12.47 -1.26
CA LYS A 98 8.12 -11.43 -0.32
C LYS A 98 7.02 -10.42 -0.09
N VAL A 99 6.32 -10.00 -1.15
CA VAL A 99 5.20 -9.06 -1.03
C VAL A 99 4.07 -9.68 -0.24
N LEU A 100 3.73 -10.93 -0.53
CA LEU A 100 2.68 -11.64 0.19
C LEU A 100 3.01 -11.78 1.66
N GLN A 101 4.28 -12.03 1.98
CA GLN A 101 4.73 -12.15 3.37
C GLN A 101 4.59 -10.82 4.10
N ILE A 102 4.97 -9.72 3.45
CA ILE A 102 4.83 -8.39 4.05
C ILE A 102 3.37 -8.10 4.35
N TYR A 103 2.47 -8.43 3.42
CA TYR A 103 1.04 -8.25 3.64
C TYR A 103 0.58 -9.06 4.86
N ALA A 104 0.95 -10.35 4.91
CA ALA A 104 0.56 -11.22 6.01
C ALA A 104 1.03 -10.69 7.35
N ASP A 105 2.27 -10.20 7.41
CA ASP A 105 2.86 -9.69 8.64
C ASP A 105 2.26 -8.35 9.06
N SER A 106 1.66 -7.62 8.13
CA SER A 106 1.22 -6.24 8.37
C SER A 106 -0.28 -6.10 8.58
N ILE A 107 -1.07 -7.14 8.32
CA ILE A 107 -2.53 -7.06 8.38
C ILE A 107 -3.01 -6.49 9.70
N GLU A 108 -2.55 -7.05 10.82
CA GLU A 108 -3.01 -6.63 12.13
C GLU A 108 -2.60 -5.21 12.46
N THR A 109 -1.36 -4.84 12.11
CA THR A 109 -0.86 -3.50 12.37
C THR A 109 -1.65 -2.46 11.59
N ILE A 110 -1.90 -2.72 10.31
CA ILE A 110 -2.66 -1.80 9.47
C ILE A 110 -4.10 -1.71 9.98
N ARG A 111 -4.71 -2.84 10.34
CA ARG A 111 -6.07 -2.86 10.85
C ARG A 111 -6.21 -1.98 12.09
N LYS A 112 -5.27 -2.08 13.01
CA LYS A 112 -5.28 -1.27 14.22
C LYS A 112 -5.18 0.22 13.90
N CYS A 113 -4.37 0.57 12.91
CA CYS A 113 -4.24 1.96 12.49
C CYS A 113 -5.51 2.49 11.86
N LEU A 114 -6.19 1.67 11.06
CA LEU A 114 -7.46 2.07 10.44
C LEU A 114 -8.53 2.33 11.50
N ILE A 115 -8.58 1.48 12.53
CA ILE A 115 -9.53 1.65 13.62
C ILE A 115 -9.27 2.96 14.36
N LYS A 116 -8.01 3.30 14.61
CA LYS A 116 -7.64 4.53 15.32
C LYS A 116 -7.99 5.79 14.54
N VAL A 117 -7.87 5.72 13.23
CA VAL A 117 -8.10 6.89 12.36
C VAL A 117 -9.57 7.06 12.03
N SER A 118 -10.34 5.98 12.03
CA SER A 118 -11.79 6.00 11.77
C SER A 118 -12.52 6.52 13.00
N PRO A 119 -13.17 7.60 13.01
CA PRO A 119 -13.90 8.13 14.17
C PRO A 119 -15.33 7.63 14.24
N THR A 120 -14.96 7.57 13.73
CA THR A 120 -15.83 7.50 13.83
C THR A 120 -16.39 7.48 13.99
N SER A 121 -16.12 7.51 13.90
CA SER A 121 -16.55 7.55 14.11
C SER A 121 -16.82 7.82 14.54
N ASP A 122 -16.58 7.90 14.57
CA ASP A 122 -16.86 8.17 14.99
C ASP A 122 -16.88 8.86 15.35
N HIS A 123 -16.68 9.03 15.40
CA HIS A 123 -16.88 9.38 15.60
C HIS A 123 -16.89 10.06 15.28
N PHE A 124 -16.83 10.32 15.15
CA PHE A 124 -17.20 10.57 14.74
C PHE A 124 -17.59 10.89 14.76
N VAL A 125 -17.53 10.95 15.05
CA VAL A 125 -18.09 10.95 15.12
C VAL A 125 -18.41 11.21 15.11
N SER A 126 -18.53 11.45 15.39
CA SER A 126 -18.98 11.50 15.44
C SER A 126 -19.16 11.73 15.21
N LEU A 127 -19.04 12.01 15.30
CA LEU A 127 -19.38 11.89 15.03
C LEU A 127 -19.68 11.83 14.75
N ASP A 128 -19.50 12.06 15.08
CA ASP A 128 -19.83 11.63 14.83
C ASP A 128 -20.12 11.39 14.54
#